data_ae1cd71a0c0976d652f47ab0bd4acb56
#
_entry.id   ae1cd71a0c0976d652f47ab0bd4acb56
#
_cell.length_a   1.000
_cell.length_b   1.000
_cell.length_c   1.000
_cell.angle_alpha   90.00
_cell.angle_beta   90.00
_cell.angle_gamma   90.00
#
_symmetry.space_group_name_H-M   'P 1'
#
loop_
_entity.id
_entity.type
_entity.pdbx_description
1 polymer ?
#
loop_
_entity_poly.entity_id
_entity_poly.type
_entity_poly.pdbx_seq_one_letter_code
_entity_poly.pdbx_strand_id
1 'polypeptide(L)'
;PNVRKHRTYDDLDYNWLNKTLDISAISFHKMLQAAKKTDAIAEYGSVVALTYIASHRTFFGYNDMADAKSLLESIARSFGYIYGREKSVRINTVSQSPTPTTAGKGIKDIDSMMDFADKMSPLGNASADDCADYCVTLFSDLTRKVTMQTLFHDGGFSNMGMSLRAMNQYS
;
A
#
# COMPACT_ATOMS: atom_id res chain seq x y z
N PRO A 1 -11.84 6.17 -12.30
CA PRO A 1 -11.77 7.00 -11.10
C PRO A 1 -13.09 7.70 -10.76
N ASN A 2 -13.72 8.42 -11.68
CA ASN A 2 -14.96 9.16 -11.39
C ASN A 2 -16.22 8.28 -11.28
N VAL A 3 -16.14 7.01 -11.59
CA VAL A 3 -17.28 6.08 -11.64
C VAL A 3 -17.63 5.52 -10.26
N ARG A 4 -16.72 5.64 -9.29
CA ARG A 4 -16.92 5.16 -7.91
C ARG A 4 -17.84 6.03 -7.06
N LYS A 5 -18.17 7.25 -7.50
CA LYS A 5 -18.90 8.24 -6.69
C LYS A 5 -20.31 7.81 -6.24
N HIS A 6 -20.88 6.77 -6.82
CA HIS A 6 -22.26 6.39 -6.59
C HIS A 6 -22.48 4.89 -6.38
N ARG A 7 -21.41 4.07 -6.23
CA ARG A 7 -21.55 2.63 -6.00
C ARG A 7 -20.99 2.24 -4.64
N THR A 8 -21.71 1.35 -3.98
CA THR A 8 -21.27 0.70 -2.76
C THR A 8 -20.48 -0.55 -3.07
N TYR A 9 -19.82 -1.14 -2.08
CA TYR A 9 -19.04 -2.38 -2.29
C TYR A 9 -19.91 -3.56 -2.73
N ASP A 10 -21.13 -3.64 -2.24
CA ASP A 10 -22.14 -4.66 -2.54
C ASP A 10 -22.85 -4.46 -3.90
N ASP A 11 -22.58 -3.35 -4.58
CA ASP A 11 -23.09 -3.02 -5.92
C ASP A 11 -21.96 -2.64 -6.88
N LEU A 12 -20.82 -3.34 -6.80
CA LEU A 12 -19.70 -3.10 -7.70
C LEU A 12 -19.97 -3.63 -9.11
N ASP A 13 -19.59 -2.83 -10.11
CA ASP A 13 -19.46 -3.27 -11.48
C ASP A 13 -18.20 -4.11 -11.65
N TYR A 14 -18.35 -5.38 -12.00
CA TYR A 14 -17.22 -6.30 -12.15
C TYR A 14 -16.22 -5.90 -13.25
N ASN A 15 -16.63 -5.15 -14.27
CA ASN A 15 -15.68 -4.60 -15.24
C ASN A 15 -14.74 -3.59 -14.59
N TRP A 16 -15.26 -2.78 -13.65
CA TRP A 16 -14.45 -1.85 -12.88
C TRP A 16 -13.59 -2.54 -11.83
N LEU A 17 -14.13 -3.52 -11.12
CA LEU A 17 -13.37 -4.34 -10.20
C LEU A 17 -12.18 -4.99 -10.91
N ASN A 18 -12.42 -5.66 -12.04
CA ASN A 18 -11.37 -6.30 -12.84
C ASN A 18 -10.31 -5.29 -13.29
N LYS A 19 -10.74 -4.11 -13.75
CA LYS A 19 -9.81 -3.03 -14.14
C LYS A 19 -8.99 -2.50 -12.96
N THR A 20 -9.60 -2.36 -11.78
CA THR A 20 -8.90 -1.97 -10.55
C THR A 20 -7.85 -3.00 -10.17
N LEU A 21 -8.21 -4.28 -10.18
CA LEU A 21 -7.27 -5.37 -9.88
C LEU A 21 -6.14 -5.45 -10.90
N ASP A 22 -6.46 -5.33 -12.21
CA ASP A 22 -5.44 -5.40 -13.27
C ASP A 22 -4.43 -4.26 -13.15
N ILE A 23 -4.90 -3.02 -12.97
CA ILE A 23 -4.01 -1.84 -12.90
C ILE A 23 -3.26 -1.79 -11.58
N SER A 24 -3.91 -2.07 -10.45
CA SER A 24 -3.35 -1.78 -9.12
C SER A 24 -2.63 -2.96 -8.47
N ALA A 25 -2.79 -4.19 -9.00
CA ALA A 25 -2.16 -5.40 -8.46
C ALA A 25 -1.56 -6.30 -9.54
N ILE A 26 -2.34 -6.71 -10.55
CA ILE A 26 -1.88 -7.66 -11.57
C ILE A 26 -0.75 -7.04 -12.43
N SER A 27 -0.76 -5.73 -12.64
CA SER A 27 0.35 -5.02 -13.28
C SER A 27 1.70 -5.28 -12.59
N PHE A 28 1.72 -5.33 -11.26
CA PHE A 28 2.92 -5.66 -10.48
C PHE A 28 3.36 -7.10 -10.73
N HIS A 29 2.42 -8.04 -10.78
CA HIS A 29 2.72 -9.43 -11.15
C HIS A 29 3.35 -9.50 -12.55
N LYS A 30 2.71 -8.85 -13.54
CA LYS A 30 3.20 -8.82 -14.93
C LYS A 30 4.60 -8.24 -15.02
N MET A 31 4.87 -7.16 -14.28
CA MET A 31 6.17 -6.50 -14.23
C MET A 31 7.25 -7.43 -13.64
N LEU A 32 6.99 -8.07 -12.51
CA LEU A 32 7.92 -9.00 -11.86
C LEU A 32 8.16 -10.24 -12.74
N GLN A 33 7.12 -10.75 -13.40
CA GLN A 33 7.26 -11.86 -14.33
C GLN A 33 8.11 -11.49 -15.56
N ALA A 34 7.92 -10.30 -16.12
CA ALA A 34 8.72 -9.79 -17.22
C ALA A 34 10.18 -9.60 -16.79
N ALA A 35 10.41 -8.97 -15.63
CA ALA A 35 11.75 -8.77 -15.08
C ALA A 35 12.48 -10.10 -14.85
N LYS A 36 11.75 -11.16 -14.43
CA LYS A 36 12.33 -12.50 -14.27
C LYS A 36 12.74 -13.10 -15.62
N LYS A 37 11.89 -13.00 -16.63
CA LYS A 37 12.18 -13.52 -17.99
C LYS A 37 13.35 -12.84 -18.67
N THR A 38 13.57 -11.55 -18.37
CA THR A 38 14.66 -10.74 -18.97
C THR A 38 15.88 -10.61 -18.06
N ASP A 39 15.88 -11.28 -16.92
CA ASP A 39 16.94 -11.19 -15.89
C ASP A 39 17.26 -9.76 -15.45
N ALA A 40 16.24 -8.88 -15.40
CA ALA A 40 16.40 -7.45 -15.21
C ALA A 40 16.72 -7.02 -13.76
N ILE A 41 16.52 -7.90 -12.77
CA ILE A 41 16.81 -7.58 -11.37
C ILE A 41 18.13 -8.29 -10.98
N ALA A 42 19.10 -7.48 -10.57
CA ALA A 42 20.41 -7.98 -10.13
C ALA A 42 20.31 -8.79 -8.83
N GLU A 43 21.34 -9.62 -8.56
CA GLU A 43 21.49 -10.27 -7.25
C GLU A 43 21.51 -9.23 -6.13
N TYR A 44 20.94 -9.60 -4.98
CA TYR A 44 20.77 -8.74 -3.80
C TYR A 44 19.90 -7.49 -4.03
N GLY A 45 19.23 -7.40 -5.17
CA GLY A 45 18.31 -6.30 -5.48
C GLY A 45 17.18 -6.15 -4.46
N SER A 46 16.53 -5.01 -4.47
CA SER A 46 15.37 -4.71 -3.62
C SER A 46 14.24 -4.12 -4.45
N VAL A 47 13.04 -4.62 -4.22
CA VAL A 47 11.81 -4.16 -4.84
C VAL A 47 10.83 -3.73 -3.75
N VAL A 48 10.22 -2.57 -3.93
CA VAL A 48 9.20 -2.04 -3.02
C VAL A 48 7.94 -1.70 -3.81
N ALA A 49 6.78 -2.12 -3.30
CA ALA A 49 5.49 -1.69 -3.81
C ALA A 49 4.72 -0.96 -2.72
N LEU A 50 3.96 0.08 -3.11
CA LEU A 50 3.15 0.85 -2.16
C LEU A 50 1.78 0.20 -1.97
N THR A 51 1.47 -0.15 -0.73
CA THR A 51 0.17 -0.65 -0.31
C THR A 51 -0.54 0.33 0.62
N TYR A 52 -1.60 -0.10 1.26
CA TYR A 52 -2.33 0.69 2.24
C TYR A 52 -2.96 -0.24 3.28
N ILE A 53 -3.10 0.22 4.50
CA ILE A 53 -3.66 -0.53 5.63
C ILE A 53 -5.04 -1.12 5.35
N ALA A 54 -5.79 -0.59 4.38
CA ALA A 54 -7.06 -1.13 3.96
C ALA A 54 -6.98 -2.58 3.43
N SER A 55 -5.79 -3.11 3.12
CA SER A 55 -5.55 -4.53 2.86
C SER A 55 -5.76 -5.42 4.10
N HIS A 56 -5.66 -4.85 5.29
CA HIS A 56 -5.75 -5.55 6.58
C HIS A 56 -6.90 -5.08 7.48
N ARG A 57 -7.45 -3.89 7.21
CA ARG A 57 -8.52 -3.27 8.00
C ARG A 57 -9.61 -2.76 7.08
N THR A 58 -10.84 -2.77 7.56
CA THR A 58 -11.96 -2.19 6.82
C THR A 58 -11.90 -0.67 6.87
N PHE A 59 -11.86 -0.07 5.69
CA PHE A 59 -11.97 1.37 5.49
C PHE A 59 -13.22 1.66 4.68
N PHE A 60 -14.16 2.36 5.29
CA PHE A 60 -15.39 2.74 4.63
C PHE A 60 -15.11 3.56 3.36
N GLY A 61 -15.71 3.13 2.25
CA GLY A 61 -15.55 3.80 0.96
C GLY A 61 -14.27 3.48 0.17
N TYR A 62 -13.34 2.70 0.73
CA TYR A 62 -12.13 2.29 0.00
C TYR A 62 -12.38 1.13 -0.98
N ASN A 63 -13.37 0.29 -0.71
CA ASN A 63 -13.99 -0.72 -1.57
C ASN A 63 -12.96 -1.63 -2.31
N ASP A 64 -13.11 -1.73 -3.64
CA ASP A 64 -12.29 -2.56 -4.53
C ASP A 64 -10.79 -2.26 -4.51
N MET A 65 -10.38 -1.09 -4.04
CA MET A 65 -8.97 -0.80 -3.81
C MET A 65 -8.38 -1.57 -2.62
N ALA A 66 -9.18 -1.90 -1.61
CA ALA A 66 -8.75 -2.76 -0.51
C ALA A 66 -8.42 -4.16 -1.03
N ASP A 67 -9.27 -4.72 -1.91
CA ASP A 67 -9.04 -6.01 -2.56
C ASP A 67 -7.76 -5.99 -3.39
N ALA A 68 -7.56 -4.92 -4.19
CA ALA A 68 -6.38 -4.75 -5.00
C ALA A 68 -5.10 -4.67 -4.14
N LYS A 69 -5.13 -3.97 -2.98
CA LYS A 69 -3.98 -3.90 -2.08
C LYS A 69 -3.69 -5.25 -1.41
N SER A 70 -4.71 -6.00 -1.03
CA SER A 70 -4.56 -7.36 -0.50
C SER A 70 -3.92 -8.30 -1.53
N LEU A 71 -4.37 -8.23 -2.79
CA LEU A 71 -3.79 -8.99 -3.89
C LEU A 71 -2.35 -8.58 -4.18
N LEU A 72 -2.03 -7.28 -4.18
CA LEU A 72 -0.67 -6.76 -4.35
C LEU A 72 0.30 -7.34 -3.31
N GLU A 73 -0.09 -7.36 -2.04
CA GLU A 73 0.72 -7.92 -0.95
C GLU A 73 0.91 -9.44 -1.09
N SER A 74 -0.11 -10.15 -1.54
CA SER A 74 0.00 -11.59 -1.82
C SER A 74 0.98 -11.87 -2.97
N ILE A 75 0.94 -11.06 -4.04
CA ILE A 75 1.89 -11.14 -5.16
C ILE A 75 3.31 -10.86 -4.67
N ALA A 76 3.51 -9.82 -3.84
CA ALA A 76 4.81 -9.48 -3.27
C ALA A 76 5.41 -10.63 -2.46
N ARG A 77 4.60 -11.32 -1.64
CA ARG A 77 5.06 -12.49 -0.88
C ARG A 77 5.47 -13.64 -1.79
N SER A 78 4.65 -13.95 -2.80
CA SER A 78 4.93 -15.06 -3.72
C SER A 78 6.21 -14.85 -4.51
N PHE A 79 6.38 -13.68 -5.11
CA PHE A 79 7.61 -13.33 -5.83
C PHE A 79 8.80 -13.11 -4.91
N GLY A 80 8.59 -12.62 -3.69
CA GLY A 80 9.63 -12.48 -2.67
C GLY A 80 10.28 -13.82 -2.33
N TYR A 81 9.49 -14.88 -2.24
CA TYR A 81 10.02 -16.23 -2.09
C TYR A 81 10.85 -16.68 -3.30
N ILE A 82 10.29 -16.54 -4.51
CA ILE A 82 10.94 -16.98 -5.75
C ILE A 82 12.28 -16.25 -5.96
N TYR A 83 12.25 -14.93 -5.97
CA TYR A 83 13.43 -14.09 -6.18
C TYR A 83 14.45 -14.19 -5.03
N GLY A 84 13.95 -14.33 -3.80
CA GLY A 84 14.79 -14.47 -2.61
C GLY A 84 15.64 -15.75 -2.67
N ARG A 85 15.04 -16.86 -3.11
CA ARG A 85 15.73 -18.15 -3.25
C ARG A 85 16.72 -18.16 -4.40
N GLU A 86 16.41 -17.49 -5.49
CA GLU A 86 17.23 -17.56 -6.71
C GLU A 86 18.36 -16.54 -6.71
N LYS A 87 18.12 -15.32 -6.25
CA LYS A 87 19.02 -14.19 -6.38
C LYS A 87 19.22 -13.35 -5.11
N SER A 88 18.72 -13.80 -3.96
CA SER A 88 18.71 -13.03 -2.71
C SER A 88 18.03 -11.65 -2.84
N VAL A 89 17.13 -11.49 -3.81
CA VAL A 89 16.34 -10.25 -4.00
C VAL A 89 15.27 -10.15 -2.93
N ARG A 90 15.09 -8.97 -2.38
CA ARG A 90 14.07 -8.65 -1.38
C ARG A 90 12.88 -7.98 -2.03
N ILE A 91 11.68 -8.41 -1.70
CA ILE A 91 10.44 -7.79 -2.17
C ILE A 91 9.56 -7.49 -0.96
N ASN A 92 9.28 -6.23 -0.74
CA ASN A 92 8.46 -5.76 0.38
C ASN A 92 7.34 -4.83 -0.12
N THR A 93 6.33 -4.67 0.70
CA THR A 93 5.31 -3.63 0.52
C THR A 93 5.39 -2.62 1.65
N VAL A 94 5.17 -1.35 1.33
CA VAL A 94 5.09 -0.26 2.31
C VAL A 94 3.65 0.24 2.38
N SER A 95 3.05 0.09 3.55
CA SER A 95 1.75 0.66 3.89
C SER A 95 1.95 2.09 4.38
N GLN A 96 1.80 3.04 3.46
CA GLN A 96 2.03 4.46 3.68
C GLN A 96 0.79 5.14 4.28
N SER A 97 1.00 6.20 5.06
CA SER A 97 -0.05 7.15 5.46
C SER A 97 -0.83 7.66 4.25
N PRO A 98 -2.11 8.05 4.42
CA PRO A 98 -2.81 8.78 3.39
C PRO A 98 -2.01 10.03 3.00
N THR A 99 -1.65 10.14 1.73
CA THR A 99 -0.80 11.23 1.21
C THR A 99 -1.53 11.95 0.08
N PRO A 100 -1.51 13.30 0.02
CA PRO A 100 -2.13 14.05 -1.05
C PRO A 100 -1.47 13.73 -2.39
N THR A 101 -2.17 12.99 -3.25
CA THR A 101 -1.69 12.66 -4.61
C THR A 101 -2.80 12.91 -5.62
N THR A 102 -2.41 13.07 -6.89
CA THR A 102 -3.39 13.19 -7.98
C THR A 102 -4.33 11.98 -8.04
N ALA A 103 -3.82 10.79 -7.77
CA ALA A 103 -4.64 9.57 -7.70
C ALA A 103 -5.57 9.57 -6.47
N GLY A 104 -5.09 10.07 -5.33
CA GLY A 104 -5.86 10.17 -4.09
C GLY A 104 -7.07 11.10 -4.19
N LYS A 105 -6.97 12.18 -4.99
CA LYS A 105 -8.11 13.09 -5.25
C LYS A 105 -9.34 12.41 -5.86
N GLY A 106 -9.21 11.21 -6.38
CA GLY A 106 -10.32 10.39 -6.87
C GLY A 106 -11.06 9.59 -5.78
N ILE A 107 -10.55 9.56 -4.56
CA ILE A 107 -11.17 8.87 -3.42
C ILE A 107 -12.16 9.85 -2.78
N LYS A 108 -13.39 9.37 -2.56
CA LYS A 108 -14.41 10.16 -1.85
C LYS A 108 -13.95 10.43 -0.41
N ASP A 109 -14.18 11.64 0.07
CA ASP A 109 -13.89 12.05 1.46
C ASP A 109 -12.41 11.88 1.88
N ILE A 110 -11.47 11.94 0.93
CA ILE A 110 -10.03 11.75 1.19
C ILE A 110 -9.49 12.74 2.23
N ASP A 111 -9.96 13.99 2.21
CA ASP A 111 -9.50 15.01 3.16
C ASP A 111 -9.90 14.68 4.59
N SER A 112 -11.14 14.20 4.79
CA SER A 112 -11.63 13.75 6.11
C SER A 112 -10.88 12.49 6.56
N MET A 113 -10.58 11.58 5.64
CA MET A 113 -9.78 10.38 5.93
C MET A 113 -8.35 10.75 6.35
N MET A 114 -7.74 11.74 5.68
CA MET A 114 -6.41 12.25 6.02
C MET A 114 -6.40 12.94 7.38
N ASP A 115 -7.37 13.79 7.68
CA ASP A 115 -7.51 14.46 8.97
C ASP A 115 -7.72 13.44 10.11
N PHE A 116 -8.59 12.45 9.89
CA PHE A 116 -8.81 11.37 10.86
C PHE A 116 -7.51 10.58 11.12
N ALA A 117 -6.81 10.17 10.05
CA ALA A 117 -5.56 9.42 10.18
C ALA A 117 -4.49 10.23 10.91
N ASP A 118 -4.38 11.54 10.65
CA ASP A 118 -3.44 12.42 11.34
C ASP A 118 -3.74 12.51 12.85
N LYS A 119 -5.02 12.65 13.21
CA LYS A 119 -5.44 12.71 14.61
C LYS A 119 -5.28 11.39 15.34
N MET A 120 -5.40 10.28 14.63
CA MET A 120 -5.19 8.95 15.20
C MET A 120 -3.70 8.63 15.38
N SER A 121 -2.84 9.10 14.48
CA SER A 121 -1.42 8.75 14.44
C SER A 121 -0.62 9.49 15.50
N PRO A 122 0.15 8.82 16.37
CA PRO A 122 1.02 9.48 17.36
C PRO A 122 2.01 10.47 16.74
N LEU A 123 2.58 10.16 15.56
CA LEU A 123 3.53 11.00 14.85
C LEU A 123 2.88 11.85 13.73
N GLY A 124 1.54 11.79 13.59
CA GLY A 124 0.84 12.38 12.47
C GLY A 124 1.02 11.58 11.17
N ASN A 125 0.48 12.10 10.05
CA ASN A 125 0.65 11.48 8.75
C ASN A 125 2.07 11.69 8.22
N ALA A 126 2.67 10.61 7.72
CA ALA A 126 3.94 10.70 7.01
C ALA A 126 3.73 11.37 5.64
N SER A 127 4.65 12.24 5.26
CA SER A 127 4.70 12.89 3.97
C SER A 127 5.21 11.95 2.86
N ALA A 128 5.18 12.43 1.61
CA ALA A 128 5.79 11.71 0.49
C ALA A 128 7.32 11.61 0.63
N ASP A 129 7.96 12.65 1.18
CA ASP A 129 9.41 12.67 1.41
C ASP A 129 9.81 11.69 2.52
N ASP A 130 9.05 11.63 3.61
CA ASP A 130 9.25 10.60 4.66
C ASP A 130 9.16 9.18 4.08
N CYS A 131 8.20 8.95 3.17
CA CYS A 131 8.05 7.67 2.50
C CYS A 131 9.24 7.37 1.58
N ALA A 132 9.77 8.37 0.88
CA ALA A 132 10.94 8.25 0.02
C ALA A 132 12.18 7.88 0.85
N ASP A 133 12.43 8.53 1.98
CA ASP A 133 13.52 8.22 2.90
C ASP A 133 13.42 6.79 3.44
N TYR A 134 12.20 6.36 3.76
CA TYR A 134 11.98 4.98 4.18
C TYR A 134 12.26 3.98 3.04
N CYS A 135 11.86 4.30 1.81
CA CYS A 135 12.18 3.47 0.65
C CYS A 135 13.71 3.39 0.40
N VAL A 136 14.44 4.51 0.55
CA VAL A 136 15.91 4.51 0.46
C VAL A 136 16.52 3.54 1.48
N THR A 137 16.01 3.54 2.70
CA THR A 137 16.43 2.58 3.75
C THR A 137 16.18 1.13 3.31
N LEU A 138 15.02 0.85 2.69
CA LEU A 138 14.68 -0.49 2.20
C LEU A 138 15.51 -0.91 0.98
N PHE A 139 16.02 0.01 0.20
CA PHE A 139 16.94 -0.28 -0.91
C PHE A 139 18.38 -0.46 -0.46
N SER A 140 18.73 -0.05 0.76
CA SER A 140 20.07 -0.20 1.32
C SER A 140 20.32 -1.60 1.88
N ASP A 141 21.60 -1.95 2.11
CA ASP A 141 22.01 -3.22 2.75
C ASP A 141 21.65 -3.31 4.24
N LEU A 142 21.24 -2.19 4.86
CA LEU A 142 20.80 -2.18 6.25
C LEU A 142 19.60 -3.10 6.49
N THR A 143 18.80 -3.33 5.46
CA THR A 143 17.60 -4.18 5.50
C THR A 143 17.76 -5.52 4.74
N ARG A 144 19.00 -6.01 4.56
CA ARG A 144 19.31 -7.20 3.74
C ARG A 144 18.63 -8.50 4.15
N LYS A 145 17.98 -8.55 5.31
CA LYS A 145 17.19 -9.70 5.78
C LYS A 145 15.70 -9.39 5.92
N VAL A 146 15.24 -8.25 5.39
CA VAL A 146 13.83 -7.86 5.40
C VAL A 146 13.23 -8.13 4.03
N THR A 147 12.39 -9.13 3.90
CA THR A 147 11.68 -9.49 2.67
C THR A 147 10.32 -10.10 2.96
N MET A 148 9.40 -10.03 2.00
CA MET A 148 8.04 -10.57 2.08
C MET A 148 7.20 -9.93 3.18
N GLN A 149 7.58 -8.72 3.62
CA GLN A 149 6.88 -7.99 4.68
C GLN A 149 5.97 -6.91 4.10
N THR A 150 4.85 -6.69 4.79
CA THR A 150 4.10 -5.44 4.72
C THR A 150 4.57 -4.56 5.86
N LEU A 151 5.24 -3.47 5.53
CA LEU A 151 5.88 -2.56 6.48
C LEU A 151 5.04 -1.30 6.62
N PHE A 152 4.57 -1.03 7.83
CA PHE A 152 3.75 0.14 8.10
C PHE A 152 4.63 1.38 8.29
N HIS A 153 4.36 2.41 7.47
CA HIS A 153 4.99 3.72 7.55
C HIS A 153 3.88 4.78 7.63
N ASP A 154 3.22 4.84 8.77
CA ASP A 154 1.94 5.53 8.94
C ASP A 154 1.83 6.31 10.26
N GLY A 155 2.95 6.71 10.81
CA GLY A 155 2.99 7.46 12.07
C GLY A 155 2.44 6.71 13.28
N GLY A 156 2.26 5.38 13.17
CA GLY A 156 1.72 4.53 14.22
C GLY A 156 0.20 4.27 14.10
N PHE A 157 -0.45 4.78 13.05
CA PHE A 157 -1.89 4.63 12.84
C PHE A 157 -2.36 3.18 12.92
N SER A 158 -1.64 2.25 12.28
CA SER A 158 -2.02 0.84 12.18
C SER A 158 -2.18 0.12 13.53
N ASN A 159 -1.55 0.65 14.57
CA ASN A 159 -1.59 0.09 15.93
C ASN A 159 -2.55 0.83 16.88
N MET A 160 -3.21 1.89 16.42
CA MET A 160 -4.12 2.69 17.23
C MET A 160 -5.54 2.12 17.19
N GLY A 161 -6.14 1.91 18.36
CA GLY A 161 -7.57 1.69 18.50
C GLY A 161 -8.35 3.00 18.67
N MET A 162 -7.77 3.95 19.43
CA MET A 162 -8.38 5.24 19.76
C MET A 162 -7.29 6.25 20.13
N SER A 163 -7.46 7.52 19.79
CA SER A 163 -6.58 8.60 20.24
C SER A 163 -7.36 9.70 20.93
N LEU A 164 -6.73 10.38 21.89
CA LEU A 164 -7.33 11.53 22.58
C LEU A 164 -7.66 12.67 21.61
N ARG A 165 -6.79 12.93 20.62
CA ARG A 165 -7.01 13.97 19.60
C ARG A 165 -8.25 13.69 18.76
N ALA A 166 -8.51 12.44 18.40
CA ALA A 166 -9.72 12.05 17.70
C ALA A 166 -10.96 12.15 18.60
N MET A 167 -10.86 11.74 19.87
CA MET A 167 -11.96 11.79 20.82
C MET A 167 -12.41 13.22 21.15
N ASN A 168 -11.49 14.17 21.20
CA ASN A 168 -11.83 15.57 21.46
C ASN A 168 -12.74 16.22 20.42
N GLN A 169 -12.99 15.57 19.28
CA GLN A 169 -13.97 16.05 18.30
C GLN A 169 -15.42 15.73 18.70
N TYR A 170 -15.63 14.82 19.66
CA TYR A 170 -16.95 14.39 20.12
C TYR A 170 -17.31 14.92 21.49
N SER A 171 -16.43 15.72 22.09
CA SER A 171 -16.63 16.44 23.34
C SER A 171 -16.85 17.93 23.08
#